data_4dfedcf81e5d29b244d1bbda1c11d65a
#
_entry.id   4dfedcf81e5d29b244d1bbda1c11d65a
#
_cell.length_a   1.000
_cell.length_b   1.000
_cell.length_c   1.000
_cell.angle_alpha   90.00
_cell.angle_beta   90.00
_cell.angle_gamma   90.00
#
_symmetry.space_group_name_H-M   'P 1'
#
loop_
_entity.id
_entity.type
_entity.pdbx_description
1 polymer ?
#
loop_
_entity_poly.entity_id
_entity_poly.type
_entity_poly.pdbx_seq_one_letter_code
_entity_poly.pdbx_strand_id
1 'polypeptide(L)'
;MNLFNPKRFKLLTAALLMGAASLASAQTIEMDLIGLVCACCAHGIEKSLKAFPATGAVFVSLENRIVAVQLKDGGDIDDSALRKAITDAGYTVVAIRRTDESLDAIRHRTKAHE
;
A
#
# COMPACT_ATOMS: atom_id res chain seq x y z
N MET A 1 -22.34 -40.34 26.86
CA MET A 1 -22.87 -39.67 25.98
C MET A 1 -22.43 -38.31 25.76
N ASN A 2 -22.64 -37.54 26.52
CA ASN A 2 -22.30 -36.18 26.38
C ASN A 2 -20.85 -35.89 26.40
N LEU A 3 -20.05 -36.87 26.56
CA LEU A 3 -18.65 -36.66 26.74
C LEU A 3 -17.97 -36.15 25.53
N PHE A 4 -18.45 -36.45 24.36
CA PHE A 4 -17.78 -36.10 23.19
C PHE A 4 -17.95 -34.67 22.84
N ASN A 5 -18.82 -34.02 23.39
CA ASN A 5 -19.14 -32.68 23.00
C ASN A 5 -18.06 -31.65 23.26
N PRO A 6 -17.37 -31.68 24.39
CA PRO A 6 -16.34 -30.67 24.62
C PRO A 6 -15.19 -30.73 23.61
N LYS A 7 -14.87 -31.93 23.19
CA LYS A 7 -13.80 -32.08 22.22
C LYS A 7 -14.17 -31.49 20.86
N ARG A 8 -15.41 -31.69 20.47
CA ARG A 8 -15.90 -31.18 19.21
C ARG A 8 -15.97 -29.67 19.21
N PHE A 9 -16.36 -29.09 20.32
CA PHE A 9 -16.38 -27.65 20.45
C PHE A 9 -15.02 -27.02 20.32
N LYS A 10 -14.01 -27.65 20.90
CA LYS A 10 -12.65 -27.14 20.81
C LYS A 10 -12.14 -27.12 19.39
N LEU A 11 -12.45 -28.13 18.63
CA LEU A 11 -12.04 -28.22 17.25
C LEU A 11 -12.67 -27.12 16.40
N LEU A 12 -13.93 -26.84 16.62
CA LEU A 12 -14.65 -25.80 15.89
C LEU A 12 -14.09 -24.41 16.19
N THR A 13 -13.75 -24.18 17.44
CA THR A 13 -13.20 -22.92 17.85
C THR A 13 -11.84 -22.66 17.19
N ALA A 14 -11.03 -23.68 17.12
CA ALA A 14 -9.72 -23.57 16.49
C ALA A 14 -9.85 -23.21 15.01
N ALA A 15 -10.80 -23.79 14.33
CA ALA A 15 -11.02 -23.49 12.91
C ALA A 15 -11.39 -22.03 12.68
N LEU A 16 -12.20 -21.48 13.55
CA LEU A 16 -12.59 -20.07 13.44
C LEU A 16 -11.42 -19.12 13.63
N LEU A 17 -10.54 -19.46 14.56
CA LEU A 17 -9.36 -18.62 14.80
C LEU A 17 -8.41 -18.61 13.61
N MET A 18 -8.25 -19.72 12.95
CA MET A 18 -7.40 -19.79 11.78
C MET A 18 -7.95 -18.95 10.61
N GLY A 19 -9.25 -18.91 10.47
CA GLY A 19 -9.88 -18.10 9.45
C GLY A 19 -9.63 -16.62 9.63
N ALA A 20 -9.60 -16.13 10.86
CA ALA A 20 -9.36 -14.72 11.13
C ALA A 20 -7.93 -14.28 10.79
N ALA A 21 -6.97 -15.17 10.92
CA ALA A 21 -5.57 -14.85 10.68
C ALA A 21 -5.26 -14.59 9.22
N SER A 22 -6.10 -15.06 8.30
CA SER A 22 -5.83 -14.92 6.87
C SER A 22 -6.22 -13.57 6.28
N LEU A 23 -6.77 -12.67 7.09
CA LEU A 23 -7.23 -11.37 6.61
C LEU A 23 -6.13 -10.32 6.51
N ALA A 24 -4.94 -10.60 6.99
CA ALA A 24 -3.84 -9.65 6.88
C ALA A 24 -3.40 -9.55 5.42
N SER A 25 -3.56 -8.38 4.81
CA SER A 25 -3.19 -8.14 3.43
C SER A 25 -2.22 -6.98 3.33
N ALA A 26 -1.51 -6.89 2.22
CA ALA A 26 -0.59 -5.80 1.95
C ALA A 26 -1.37 -4.50 1.82
N GLN A 27 -0.82 -3.42 2.38
CA GLN A 27 -1.40 -2.09 2.28
C GLN A 27 -0.74 -1.30 1.17
N THR A 28 -1.42 -0.28 0.70
CA THR A 28 -0.92 0.65 -0.29
C THR A 28 -0.90 2.04 0.32
N ILE A 29 0.19 2.77 0.10
CA ILE A 29 0.29 4.17 0.49
C ILE A 29 0.06 5.00 -0.76
N GLU A 30 -0.91 5.90 -0.70
CA GLU A 30 -1.22 6.80 -1.80
C GLU A 30 -0.84 8.21 -1.41
N MET A 31 -0.12 8.91 -2.28
CA MET A 31 0.35 10.26 -2.02
C MET A 31 -0.06 11.20 -3.14
N ASP A 32 -0.50 12.41 -2.77
CA ASP A 32 -0.75 13.48 -3.72
C ASP A 32 0.47 14.39 -3.74
N LEU A 33 0.96 14.73 -4.93
CA LEU A 33 2.16 15.54 -5.09
C LEU A 33 1.90 16.82 -5.87
N ILE A 34 2.77 17.82 -5.63
CA ILE A 34 2.85 19.03 -6.45
C ILE A 34 4.18 19.00 -7.19
N GLY A 35 4.17 19.41 -8.46
CA GLY A 35 5.37 19.52 -9.26
C GLY A 35 5.66 18.33 -10.17
N LEU A 36 4.84 17.30 -10.11
CA LEU A 36 5.03 16.10 -10.91
C LEU A 36 4.45 16.32 -12.32
N VAL A 37 5.32 16.68 -13.26
CA VAL A 37 4.85 17.11 -14.59
C VAL A 37 5.52 16.42 -15.77
N CYS A 38 6.52 15.58 -15.55
CA CYS A 38 7.20 14.91 -16.67
C CYS A 38 7.54 13.44 -16.34
N ALA A 39 7.66 12.63 -17.39
CA ALA A 39 7.91 11.21 -17.26
C ALA A 39 9.27 10.90 -16.61
N CYS A 40 10.29 11.66 -16.94
CA CYS A 40 11.61 11.45 -16.34
C CYS A 40 11.60 11.75 -14.85
N CYS A 41 10.80 12.69 -14.41
CA CYS A 41 10.63 13.00 -12.99
C CYS A 41 9.95 11.85 -12.26
N ALA A 42 8.95 11.26 -12.88
CA ALA A 42 8.25 10.10 -12.32
C ALA A 42 9.19 8.93 -12.12
N HIS A 43 10.11 8.73 -13.05
CA HIS A 43 11.10 7.65 -12.97
C HIS A 43 12.01 7.83 -11.76
N GLY A 44 12.44 9.05 -11.48
CA GLY A 44 13.26 9.37 -10.31
C GLY A 44 12.55 9.09 -9.00
N ILE A 45 11.28 9.46 -8.92
CA ILE A 45 10.45 9.18 -7.75
C ILE A 45 10.29 7.67 -7.55
N GLU A 46 9.98 6.96 -8.63
CA GLU A 46 9.82 5.51 -8.58
C GLU A 46 11.08 4.84 -8.05
N LYS A 47 12.23 5.26 -8.54
CA LYS A 47 13.51 4.71 -8.11
C LYS A 47 13.76 4.98 -6.63
N SER A 48 13.49 6.20 -6.17
CA SER A 48 13.67 6.56 -4.76
C SER A 48 12.78 5.73 -3.84
N LEU A 49 11.54 5.51 -4.25
CA LEU A 49 10.60 4.74 -3.43
C LEU A 49 10.92 3.26 -3.43
N LYS A 50 11.42 2.73 -4.53
CA LYS A 50 11.84 1.32 -4.59
C LYS A 50 13.05 1.01 -3.73
N ALA A 51 13.79 2.03 -3.33
CA ALA A 51 14.93 1.84 -2.45
C ALA A 51 14.52 1.47 -1.02
N PHE A 52 13.29 1.72 -0.61
CA PHE A 52 12.81 1.29 0.71
C PHE A 52 12.56 -0.22 0.71
N PRO A 53 13.09 -0.94 1.71
CA PRO A 53 12.91 -2.41 1.76
C PRO A 53 11.45 -2.85 1.82
N ALA A 54 10.57 -2.03 2.40
CA ALA A 54 9.16 -2.36 2.53
C ALA A 54 8.35 -2.18 1.25
N THR A 55 8.95 -1.59 0.21
CA THR A 55 8.26 -1.33 -1.05
C THR A 55 8.11 -2.61 -1.87
N GLY A 56 6.88 -2.97 -2.19
CA GLY A 56 6.59 -4.08 -3.10
C GLY A 56 6.52 -3.65 -4.55
N ALA A 57 5.79 -2.58 -4.82
CA ALA A 57 5.63 -2.04 -6.17
C ALA A 57 5.26 -0.55 -6.10
N VAL A 58 5.48 0.18 -7.18
CA VAL A 58 5.20 1.61 -7.25
C VAL A 58 4.41 1.91 -8.51
N PHE A 59 3.42 2.78 -8.39
CA PHE A 59 2.66 3.31 -9.53
C PHE A 59 2.65 4.83 -9.45
N VAL A 60 2.93 5.48 -10.58
CA VAL A 60 2.93 6.94 -10.68
C VAL A 60 1.94 7.37 -11.76
N SER A 61 1.00 8.24 -11.41
CA SER A 61 0.08 8.85 -12.35
C SER A 61 0.44 10.32 -12.50
N LEU A 62 1.00 10.69 -13.64
CA LEU A 62 1.39 12.07 -13.91
C LEU A 62 0.17 12.99 -14.02
N GLU A 63 -0.87 12.51 -14.66
CA GLU A 63 -2.05 13.31 -14.91
C GLU A 63 -2.81 13.64 -13.64
N ASN A 64 -2.86 12.68 -12.72
CA ASN A 64 -3.56 12.87 -11.45
C ASN A 64 -2.64 13.31 -10.32
N ARG A 65 -1.33 13.38 -10.59
CA ARG A 65 -0.31 13.75 -9.61
C ARG A 65 -0.35 12.89 -8.37
N ILE A 66 -0.51 11.61 -8.59
CA ILE A 66 -0.63 10.60 -7.53
C ILE A 66 0.52 9.62 -7.65
N VAL A 67 1.09 9.26 -6.50
CA VAL A 67 2.07 8.18 -6.40
C VAL A 67 1.52 7.17 -5.41
N ALA A 68 1.52 5.91 -5.80
CA ALA A 68 1.04 4.83 -4.95
C ALA A 68 2.15 3.80 -4.75
N VAL A 69 2.37 3.41 -3.50
CA VAL A 69 3.38 2.44 -3.11
C VAL A 69 2.67 1.24 -2.49
N GLN A 70 2.77 0.09 -3.12
CA GLN A 70 2.26 -1.13 -2.53
C GLN A 70 3.33 -1.69 -1.59
N LEU A 71 2.97 -1.88 -0.34
CA LEU A 71 3.88 -2.39 0.67
C LEU A 71 3.94 -3.90 0.63
N LYS A 72 5.08 -4.46 1.04
CA LYS A 72 5.20 -5.90 1.27
C LYS A 72 4.41 -6.26 2.52
N ASP A 73 4.05 -7.53 2.64
CA ASP A 73 3.27 -8.01 3.77
C ASP A 73 3.93 -7.64 5.10
N GLY A 74 3.16 -6.97 5.94
CA GLY A 74 3.64 -6.56 7.25
C GLY A 74 4.61 -5.39 7.24
N GLY A 75 4.93 -4.84 6.05
CA GLY A 75 5.84 -3.71 5.95
C GLY A 75 5.13 -2.38 6.05
N ASP A 76 5.89 -1.34 6.37
CA ASP A 76 5.41 0.03 6.38
C ASP A 76 6.59 0.97 6.17
N ILE A 77 6.30 2.20 5.77
CA ILE A 77 7.28 3.26 5.61
C ILE A 77 6.75 4.49 6.35
N ASP A 78 7.57 5.09 7.19
CA ASP A 78 7.15 6.27 7.94
C ASP A 78 6.82 7.42 7.01
N ASP A 79 5.80 8.18 7.36
CA ASP A 79 5.40 9.36 6.58
C ASP A 79 6.55 10.34 6.42
N SER A 80 7.33 10.54 7.48
CA SER A 80 8.47 11.48 7.42
C SER A 80 9.53 10.99 6.43
N ALA A 81 9.77 9.70 6.35
CA ALA A 81 10.72 9.14 5.39
C ALA A 81 10.22 9.29 3.96
N LEU A 82 8.92 9.10 3.75
CA LEU A 82 8.31 9.31 2.43
C LEU A 82 8.41 10.78 2.00
N ARG A 83 8.07 11.70 2.90
CA ARG A 83 8.16 13.13 2.62
C ARG A 83 9.59 13.54 2.27
N LYS A 84 10.54 13.02 3.02
CA LYS A 84 11.94 13.33 2.76
C LYS A 84 12.38 12.84 1.39
N ALA A 85 12.04 11.60 1.03
CA ALA A 85 12.42 11.04 -0.25
C ALA A 85 11.83 11.84 -1.42
N ILE A 86 10.57 12.24 -1.30
CA ILE A 86 9.89 13.02 -2.34
C ILE A 86 10.45 14.44 -2.40
N THR A 87 10.69 15.04 -1.25
CA THR A 87 11.27 16.41 -1.18
C THR A 87 12.68 16.43 -1.75
N ASP A 88 13.48 15.42 -1.45
CA ASP A 88 14.84 15.31 -2.00
C ASP A 88 14.82 15.15 -3.51
N ALA A 89 13.75 14.57 -4.06
CA ALA A 89 13.58 14.45 -5.50
C ALA A 89 13.08 15.74 -6.15
N GLY A 90 12.75 16.76 -5.38
CA GLY A 90 12.33 18.06 -5.90
C GLY A 90 10.84 18.31 -5.92
N TYR A 91 10.04 17.52 -5.20
CA TYR A 91 8.59 17.63 -5.20
C TYR A 91 8.04 17.85 -3.80
N THR A 92 6.76 18.19 -3.71
CA THR A 92 6.10 18.43 -2.43
C THR A 92 4.96 17.45 -2.26
N VAL A 93 4.92 16.79 -1.10
CA VAL A 93 3.81 15.91 -0.74
C VAL A 93 2.70 16.73 -0.12
N VAL A 94 1.51 16.66 -0.71
CA VAL A 94 0.34 17.37 -0.20
C VAL A 94 -0.40 16.51 0.82
N ALA A 95 -0.55 15.22 0.53
CA ALA A 95 -1.29 14.31 1.41
C ALA A 95 -0.70 12.91 1.30
N ILE A 96 -0.78 12.17 2.39
CA ILE A 96 -0.38 10.76 2.46
C ILE A 96 -1.55 10.00 3.05
N ARG A 97 -1.98 8.94 2.37
CA ARG A 97 -3.07 8.09 2.82
C ARG A 97 -2.67 6.64 2.72
N ARG A 98 -3.14 5.83 3.66
CA ARG A 98 -3.02 4.38 3.57
C ARG A 98 -4.37 3.79 3.20
N THR A 99 -4.35 2.82 2.28
CA THR A 99 -5.57 2.24 1.74
C THR A 99 -5.38 0.74 1.53
N ASP A 100 -6.49 0.02 1.53
CA ASP A 100 -6.50 -1.40 1.19
C ASP A 100 -6.62 -1.63 -0.32
N GLU A 101 -6.77 -0.58 -1.12
CA GLU A 101 -6.86 -0.72 -2.56
C GLU A 101 -5.55 -1.25 -3.13
N SER A 102 -5.66 -2.14 -4.12
CA SER A 102 -4.49 -2.60 -4.87
C SER A 102 -4.01 -1.53 -5.83
N LEU A 103 -2.77 -1.67 -6.32
CA LEU A 103 -2.28 -0.76 -7.36
C LEU A 103 -3.14 -0.82 -8.61
N ASP A 104 -3.65 -2.00 -8.95
CA ASP A 104 -4.53 -2.14 -10.11
C ASP A 104 -5.82 -1.35 -9.93
N ALA A 105 -6.41 -1.38 -8.74
CA ALA A 105 -7.61 -0.60 -8.45
C ALA A 105 -7.35 0.90 -8.57
N ILE A 106 -6.23 1.36 -8.05
CA ILE A 106 -5.85 2.77 -8.15
C ILE A 106 -5.58 3.15 -9.60
N ARG A 107 -4.91 2.29 -10.34
CA ARG A 107 -4.63 2.52 -11.75
C ARG A 107 -5.91 2.65 -12.57
N HIS A 108 -6.88 1.78 -12.33
CA HIS A 108 -8.17 1.85 -13.00
C HIS A 108 -8.92 3.13 -12.65
N ARG A 109 -8.92 3.49 -11.39
CA ARG A 109 -9.60 4.68 -10.89
C ARG A 109 -9.01 5.96 -11.49
N THR A 110 -7.69 6.02 -11.60
CA THR A 110 -7.02 7.20 -12.17
C THR A 110 -7.19 7.29 -13.68
N LYS A 111 -7.22 6.16 -14.38
CA LYS A 111 -7.45 6.15 -15.83
C LYS A 111 -8.84 6.64 -16.20
N ALA A 112 -9.81 6.41 -15.33
CA ALA A 112 -11.17 6.83 -15.60
C ALA A 112 -11.32 8.36 -15.69
N HIS A 113 -10.35 9.10 -15.17
CA HIS A 113 -10.34 10.55 -15.18
C HIS A 113 -9.44 11.13 -16.28
N GLU A 114 -8.80 10.31 -17.04
CA GLU A 114 -7.98 10.73 -18.17
C GLU A 114 -8.82 10.91 -19.48
#